data_1761d1ebf854101eb60bbe08f4e58bb3
#
_entry.id   1761d1ebf854101eb60bbe08f4e58bb3
#
_cell.length_a   1.000
_cell.length_b   1.000
_cell.length_c   1.000
_cell.angle_alpha   90.00
_cell.angle_beta   90.00
_cell.angle_gamma   90.00
#
_symmetry.space_group_name_H-M   'P 1'
#
loop_
_entity.id
_entity.type
_entity.pdbx_description
1 polymer ?
#
loop_
_entity_poly.entity_id
_entity_poly.type
_entity_poly.pdbx_seq_one_letter_code
_entity_poly.pdbx_strand_id
1 'polypeptide(L)'
;MSICFLNDKYLEIQDAKISPLDRGFLFGDAIYEVIIAVNRKPFELDAHIERLKKNISKLKYSIDDQINFEEIVSEIIFKNKNLNQVIYVQISRGTDQIRDHIPGNNLSPTIFVSSHELKTDFSLSTGEKAILLEDFRWRKSQIKATSLLANVIYRSAAVSYTHLTLPT
;
A
#
# COMPACT_ATOMS: atom_id res chain seq x y z
N MET A 1 11.68 1.31 16.97
CA MET A 1 11.56 2.18 15.78
C MET A 1 11.45 1.28 14.56
N SER A 2 10.65 1.65 13.58
CA SER A 2 10.44 0.86 12.36
C SER A 2 11.30 1.40 11.23
N ILE A 3 11.98 0.51 10.54
CA ILE A 3 12.76 0.85 9.34
C ILE A 3 11.84 0.77 8.12
N CYS A 4 11.94 1.74 7.25
CA CYS A 4 11.33 1.75 5.92
C CYS A 4 12.39 1.86 4.82
N PHE A 5 11.99 1.57 3.59
CA PHE A 5 12.73 1.86 2.37
C PHE A 5 12.06 3.04 1.67
N LEU A 6 12.85 4.04 1.28
CA LEU A 6 12.38 5.16 0.48
C LEU A 6 13.38 5.41 -0.66
N ASN A 7 12.95 5.16 -1.88
CA ASN A 7 13.71 5.28 -3.13
C ASN A 7 14.95 4.37 -3.17
N ASP A 8 16.05 4.80 -2.56
CA ASP A 8 17.35 4.11 -2.59
C ASP A 8 17.91 3.82 -1.18
N LYS A 9 17.15 4.14 -0.12
CA LYS A 9 17.66 4.14 1.26
C LYS A 9 16.75 3.42 2.24
N TYR A 10 17.38 2.70 3.17
CA TYR A 10 16.73 2.22 4.38
C TYR A 10 16.95 3.25 5.50
N LEU A 11 15.88 3.72 6.11
CA LEU A 11 15.90 4.76 7.14
C LEU A 11 14.78 4.55 8.17
N GLU A 12 14.84 5.24 9.28
CA GLU A 12 13.73 5.25 10.22
C GLU A 12 12.50 5.92 9.60
N ILE A 13 11.31 5.35 9.83
CA ILE A 13 10.09 5.82 9.19
C ILE A 13 9.77 7.29 9.49
N GLN A 14 10.16 7.77 10.68
CA GLN A 14 9.99 9.18 11.08
C GLN A 14 10.85 10.16 10.28
N ASP A 15 11.95 9.67 9.68
CA ASP A 15 12.87 10.48 8.88
C ASP A 15 12.53 10.43 7.38
N ALA A 16 11.58 9.56 6.98
CA ALA A 16 11.10 9.47 5.61
C ALA A 16 10.33 10.73 5.21
N LYS A 17 10.75 11.38 4.13
CA LYS A 17 10.13 12.62 3.62
C LYS A 17 9.80 12.47 2.15
N ILE A 18 8.59 12.84 1.79
CA ILE A 18 8.08 12.86 0.43
C ILE A 18 7.72 14.29 0.05
N SER A 19 7.99 14.67 -1.19
CA SER A 19 7.60 15.98 -1.70
C SER A 19 6.07 16.16 -1.68
N PRO A 20 5.53 17.30 -1.27
CA PRO A 20 4.11 17.61 -1.41
C PRO A 20 3.65 17.70 -2.89
N LEU A 21 4.58 17.77 -3.84
CA LEU A 21 4.31 17.71 -5.28
C LEU A 21 4.40 16.29 -5.84
N ASP A 22 4.58 15.26 -4.98
CA ASP A 22 4.47 13.87 -5.41
C ASP A 22 3.06 13.58 -5.94
N ARG A 23 2.98 12.97 -7.12
CA ARG A 23 1.70 12.73 -7.81
C ARG A 23 0.82 11.71 -7.07
N GLY A 24 1.42 10.81 -6.32
CA GLY A 24 0.70 9.92 -5.41
C GLY A 24 -0.06 10.69 -4.33
N PHE A 25 0.57 11.73 -3.77
CA PHE A 25 -0.07 12.62 -2.78
C PHE A 25 -1.12 13.53 -3.42
N LEU A 26 -0.85 14.13 -4.60
CA LEU A 26 -1.74 15.10 -5.23
C LEU A 26 -2.96 14.48 -5.91
N PHE A 27 -2.81 13.30 -6.52
CA PHE A 27 -3.80 12.71 -7.42
C PHE A 27 -4.17 11.25 -7.08
N GLY A 28 -3.47 10.62 -6.13
CA GLY A 28 -3.54 9.18 -5.98
C GLY A 28 -2.94 8.43 -7.19
N ASP A 29 -2.06 9.09 -7.98
CA ASP A 29 -1.33 8.48 -9.10
C ASP A 29 -0.23 7.57 -8.54
N ALA A 30 -0.68 6.51 -7.86
CA ALA A 30 0.15 5.53 -7.19
C ALA A 30 -0.54 4.17 -7.13
N ILE A 31 0.27 3.13 -7.08
CA ILE A 31 -0.13 1.73 -6.89
C ILE A 31 0.47 1.19 -5.61
N TYR A 32 -0.10 0.13 -5.08
CA TYR A 32 0.40 -0.47 -3.84
C TYR A 32 0.20 -1.98 -3.80
N GLU A 33 0.98 -2.62 -2.94
CA GLU A 33 0.79 -4.00 -2.51
C GLU A 33 0.78 -4.08 -0.98
N VAL A 34 0.11 -5.11 -0.48
CA VAL A 34 0.13 -5.48 0.94
C VAL A 34 0.46 -6.95 1.02
N ILE A 35 1.59 -7.27 1.65
CA ILE A 35 2.14 -8.62 1.74
C ILE A 35 2.16 -9.01 3.21
N ILE A 36 1.58 -10.17 3.53
CA ILE A 36 1.64 -10.72 4.88
C ILE A 36 2.90 -11.59 5.00
N ALA A 37 3.66 -11.39 6.07
CA ALA A 37 4.73 -12.31 6.45
C ALA A 37 4.40 -12.98 7.79
N VAL A 38 4.48 -14.30 7.82
CA VAL A 38 4.31 -15.12 9.03
C VAL A 38 5.64 -15.78 9.35
N ASN A 39 6.09 -15.67 10.60
CA ASN A 39 7.41 -16.16 11.00
C ASN A 39 8.52 -15.63 10.06
N ARG A 40 8.42 -14.35 9.69
CA ARG A 40 9.32 -13.65 8.74
C ARG A 40 9.35 -14.22 7.32
N LYS A 41 8.44 -15.08 6.94
CA LYS A 41 8.32 -15.61 5.59
C LYS A 41 7.16 -14.92 4.89
N PRO A 42 7.41 -14.18 3.80
CA PRO A 42 6.34 -13.53 3.04
C PRO A 42 5.47 -14.58 2.36
N PHE A 43 4.16 -14.37 2.40
CA PHE A 43 3.19 -15.23 1.76
C PHE A 43 2.96 -14.76 0.31
N GLU A 44 3.07 -15.69 -0.65
CA GLU A 44 2.81 -15.45 -2.09
C GLU A 44 3.56 -14.23 -2.65
N LEU A 45 4.84 -14.03 -2.26
CA LEU A 45 5.64 -12.86 -2.64
C LEU A 45 5.67 -12.67 -4.16
N ASP A 46 5.94 -13.75 -4.91
CA ASP A 46 6.07 -13.69 -6.38
C ASP A 46 4.78 -13.19 -7.04
N ALA A 47 3.61 -13.66 -6.59
CA ALA A 47 2.32 -13.24 -7.11
C ALA A 47 2.04 -11.75 -6.84
N HIS A 48 2.42 -11.25 -5.66
CA HIS A 48 2.33 -9.82 -5.34
C HIS A 48 3.24 -8.97 -6.22
N ILE A 49 4.50 -9.39 -6.40
CA ILE A 49 5.46 -8.66 -7.22
C ILE A 49 5.07 -8.70 -8.70
N GLU A 50 4.58 -9.83 -9.20
CA GLU A 50 4.07 -9.92 -10.57
C GLU A 50 2.91 -8.95 -10.82
N ARG A 51 1.97 -8.86 -9.87
CA ARG A 51 0.86 -7.90 -9.95
C ARG A 51 1.34 -6.45 -9.89
N LEU A 52 2.31 -6.16 -9.03
CA LEU A 52 2.95 -4.85 -8.94
C LEU A 52 3.57 -4.46 -10.29
N LYS A 53 4.40 -5.34 -10.88
CA LYS A 53 5.05 -5.14 -12.19
C LYS A 53 4.03 -4.96 -13.32
N LYS A 54 2.93 -5.73 -13.32
CA LYS A 54 1.82 -5.55 -14.28
C LYS A 54 1.16 -4.17 -14.16
N ASN A 55 0.97 -3.67 -12.95
CA ASN A 55 0.38 -2.35 -12.72
C ASN A 55 1.33 -1.21 -13.09
N ILE A 56 2.63 -1.35 -12.81
CA ILE A 56 3.69 -0.45 -13.31
C ILE A 56 3.59 -0.28 -14.82
N SER A 57 3.56 -1.40 -15.54
CA SER A 57 3.47 -1.41 -17.00
C SER A 57 2.17 -0.78 -17.51
N LYS A 58 1.00 -1.10 -16.93
CA LYS A 58 -0.29 -0.52 -17.31
C LYS A 58 -0.33 1.00 -17.16
N LEU A 59 0.31 1.54 -16.13
CA LEU A 59 0.37 2.98 -15.86
C LEU A 59 1.58 3.64 -16.52
N LYS A 60 2.44 2.86 -17.18
CA LYS A 60 3.64 3.35 -17.86
C LYS A 60 4.55 4.15 -16.91
N TYR A 61 4.78 3.62 -15.69
CA TYR A 61 5.76 4.20 -14.79
C TYR A 61 7.17 3.88 -15.28
N SER A 62 8.06 4.88 -15.28
CA SER A 62 9.46 4.72 -15.68
C SER A 62 10.28 4.23 -14.49
N ILE A 63 10.33 2.93 -14.26
CA ILE A 63 11.10 2.30 -13.18
C ILE A 63 12.36 1.67 -13.78
N ASP A 64 13.47 1.78 -13.05
CA ASP A 64 14.71 1.10 -13.37
C ASP A 64 14.52 -0.43 -13.25
N ASP A 65 14.84 -1.16 -14.32
CA ASP A 65 14.73 -2.62 -14.38
C ASP A 65 15.67 -3.34 -13.38
N GLN A 66 16.66 -2.63 -12.82
CA GLN A 66 17.56 -3.18 -11.81
C GLN A 66 16.95 -3.22 -10.39
N ILE A 67 15.77 -2.61 -10.17
CA ILE A 67 15.14 -2.60 -8.87
C ILE A 67 14.59 -3.99 -8.54
N ASN A 68 15.16 -4.59 -7.50
CA ASN A 68 14.76 -5.90 -6.99
C ASN A 68 13.77 -5.74 -5.83
N PHE A 69 12.46 -5.77 -6.13
CA PHE A 69 11.41 -5.63 -5.12
C PHE A 69 11.38 -6.79 -4.13
N GLU A 70 11.71 -8.00 -4.57
CA GLU A 70 11.79 -9.20 -3.75
C GLU A 70 12.86 -9.04 -2.66
N GLU A 71 14.01 -8.48 -3.00
CA GLU A 71 15.10 -8.18 -2.08
C GLU A 71 14.70 -7.06 -1.11
N ILE A 72 14.10 -5.96 -1.60
CA ILE A 72 13.65 -4.84 -0.77
C ILE A 72 12.65 -5.32 0.29
N VAL A 73 11.67 -6.14 -0.09
CA VAL A 73 10.68 -6.72 0.83
C VAL A 73 11.37 -7.60 1.88
N SER A 74 12.30 -8.46 1.47
CA SER A 74 13.04 -9.35 2.35
C SER A 74 13.89 -8.58 3.37
N GLU A 75 14.58 -7.54 2.93
CA GLU A 75 15.36 -6.65 3.78
C GLU A 75 14.48 -5.88 4.78
N ILE A 76 13.30 -5.39 4.36
CA ILE A 76 12.35 -4.73 5.27
C ILE A 76 11.86 -5.70 6.34
N ILE A 77 11.56 -6.96 5.99
CA ILE A 77 11.17 -7.99 6.96
C ILE A 77 12.31 -8.25 7.93
N PHE A 78 13.56 -8.32 7.45
CA PHE A 78 14.73 -8.59 8.28
C PHE A 78 15.05 -7.44 9.23
N LYS A 79 15.01 -6.19 8.75
CA LYS A 79 15.36 -4.99 9.53
C LYS A 79 14.31 -4.67 10.61
N ASN A 80 13.08 -5.17 10.48
CA ASN A 80 12.02 -5.00 11.46
C ASN A 80 11.89 -6.24 12.36
N LYS A 81 11.64 -6.04 13.67
CA LYS A 81 11.79 -7.09 14.70
C LYS A 81 10.64 -8.10 14.78
N ASN A 82 9.45 -7.74 14.30
CA ASN A 82 8.24 -8.55 14.46
C ASN A 82 8.34 -9.86 13.68
N LEU A 83 7.86 -10.97 14.27
CA LEU A 83 7.80 -12.25 13.59
C LEU A 83 6.72 -12.26 12.51
N ASN A 84 5.55 -11.73 12.85
CA ASN A 84 4.42 -11.61 11.93
C ASN A 84 4.27 -10.14 11.54
N GLN A 85 4.29 -9.86 10.25
CA GLN A 85 4.36 -8.50 9.71
C GLN A 85 3.37 -8.32 8.57
N VAL A 86 2.89 -7.10 8.42
CA VAL A 86 2.25 -6.60 7.21
C VAL A 86 3.22 -5.67 6.52
N ILE A 87 3.63 -6.02 5.32
CA ILE A 87 4.51 -5.21 4.49
C ILE A 87 3.66 -4.42 3.51
N TYR A 88 3.83 -3.11 3.52
CA TYR A 88 3.20 -2.20 2.59
C TYR A 88 4.23 -1.71 1.57
N VAL A 89 3.93 -1.88 0.29
CA VAL A 89 4.73 -1.40 -0.84
C VAL A 89 3.89 -0.38 -1.59
N GLN A 90 4.40 0.84 -1.78
CA GLN A 90 3.75 1.86 -2.60
C GLN A 90 4.72 2.41 -3.63
N ILE A 91 4.23 2.61 -4.84
CA ILE A 91 4.97 3.27 -5.92
C ILE A 91 4.08 4.36 -6.50
N SER A 92 4.53 5.61 -6.41
CA SER A 92 3.90 6.73 -7.14
C SER A 92 4.63 6.98 -8.45
N ARG A 93 4.01 7.74 -9.35
CA ARG A 93 4.69 8.22 -10.57
C ARG A 93 5.88 9.14 -10.25
N GLY A 94 5.96 9.68 -9.04
CA GLY A 94 7.02 10.58 -8.58
C GLY A 94 6.59 12.03 -8.46
N THR A 95 7.59 12.89 -8.23
CA THR A 95 7.40 14.32 -7.99
C THR A 95 7.47 15.09 -9.31
N ASP A 96 6.49 15.94 -9.55
CA ASP A 96 6.46 16.85 -10.68
C ASP A 96 6.83 18.29 -10.24
N GLN A 97 7.06 19.19 -11.21
CA GLN A 97 7.39 20.58 -10.93
C GLN A 97 6.15 21.40 -10.55
N ILE A 98 5.02 21.08 -11.15
CA ILE A 98 3.73 21.77 -10.96
C ILE A 98 2.60 20.73 -10.82
N ARG A 99 1.47 21.17 -10.26
CA ARG A 99 0.26 20.34 -10.21
C ARG A 99 -0.48 20.39 -11.54
N ASP A 100 -0.24 19.40 -12.41
CA ASP A 100 -0.98 19.18 -13.66
C ASP A 100 -1.45 17.73 -13.75
N HIS A 101 -2.60 17.47 -14.39
CA HIS A 101 -3.11 16.12 -14.64
C HIS A 101 -2.23 15.38 -15.65
N ILE A 102 -1.64 16.09 -16.62
CA ILE A 102 -0.68 15.52 -17.56
C ILE A 102 0.67 15.43 -16.84
N PRO A 103 1.23 14.22 -16.67
CA PRO A 103 2.53 14.07 -16.02
C PRO A 103 3.64 14.66 -16.88
N GLY A 104 4.61 15.29 -16.24
CA GLY A 104 5.86 15.69 -16.87
C GLY A 104 6.62 14.51 -17.47
N ASN A 105 7.53 14.80 -18.36
CA ASN A 105 8.38 13.77 -18.97
C ASN A 105 9.45 13.28 -17.98
N ASN A 106 9.78 11.99 -18.03
CA ASN A 106 10.91 11.39 -17.28
C ASN A 106 10.86 11.60 -15.77
N LEU A 107 9.66 11.50 -15.16
CA LEU A 107 9.53 11.52 -13.71
C LEU A 107 10.16 10.25 -13.10
N SER A 108 10.93 10.43 -12.04
CA SER A 108 11.45 9.32 -11.24
C SER A 108 10.40 8.89 -10.22
N PRO A 109 9.92 7.64 -10.25
CA PRO A 109 8.95 7.13 -9.29
C PRO A 109 9.44 7.24 -7.85
N THR A 110 8.51 7.50 -6.94
CA THR A 110 8.78 7.38 -5.51
C THR A 110 8.39 5.97 -5.06
N ILE A 111 9.35 5.23 -4.52
CA ILE A 111 9.18 3.87 -4.03
C ILE A 111 9.26 3.90 -2.51
N PHE A 112 8.20 3.48 -1.85
CA PHE A 112 8.13 3.42 -0.39
C PHE A 112 7.73 2.01 0.05
N VAL A 113 8.53 1.42 0.96
CA VAL A 113 8.20 0.13 1.57
C VAL A 113 8.33 0.24 3.08
N SER A 114 7.30 -0.18 3.79
CA SER A 114 7.28 -0.18 5.26
C SER A 114 6.71 -1.49 5.80
N SER A 115 6.92 -1.72 7.08
CA SER A 115 6.38 -2.87 7.79
C SER A 115 5.79 -2.44 9.12
N HIS A 116 4.72 -3.12 9.53
CA HIS A 116 4.18 -3.04 10.87
C HIS A 116 3.79 -4.44 11.36
N GLU A 117 3.57 -4.56 12.67
CA GLU A 117 3.16 -5.81 13.28
C GLU A 117 1.81 -6.27 12.75
N LEU A 118 1.74 -7.53 12.33
CA LEU A 118 0.47 -8.20 12.06
C LEU A 118 -0.14 -8.62 13.41
N LYS A 119 -1.11 -7.86 13.88
CA LYS A 119 -1.92 -8.25 15.03
C LYS A 119 -2.96 -9.27 14.56
N THR A 120 -2.71 -10.53 14.87
CA THR A 120 -3.63 -11.61 14.53
C THR A 120 -4.38 -12.02 15.79
N ASP A 121 -5.66 -11.72 15.85
CA ASP A 121 -6.59 -12.44 16.67
C ASP A 121 -7.31 -13.45 15.77
N PHE A 122 -6.81 -14.67 15.74
CA PHE A 122 -7.43 -15.78 15.01
C PHE A 122 -8.56 -16.44 15.80
N SER A 123 -9.08 -15.81 16.85
CA SER A 123 -10.24 -16.34 17.56
C SER A 123 -11.48 -16.26 16.64
N LEU A 124 -11.69 -17.28 15.87
CA LEU A 124 -12.90 -17.48 15.04
C LEU A 124 -14.17 -17.76 15.88
N SER A 125 -14.11 -17.59 17.21
CA SER A 125 -15.15 -17.95 18.13
C SER A 125 -16.36 -17.01 18.09
N THR A 126 -16.20 -15.78 17.62
CA THR A 126 -17.27 -14.81 17.46
C THR A 126 -17.32 -14.34 16.03
N GLY A 127 -18.44 -14.63 15.34
CA GLY A 127 -18.64 -14.13 13.98
C GLY A 127 -18.64 -12.59 13.93
N GLU A 128 -18.34 -12.03 12.74
CA GLU A 128 -18.38 -10.60 12.47
C GLU A 128 -19.76 -10.20 11.93
N LYS A 129 -20.25 -9.03 12.35
CA LYS A 129 -21.44 -8.43 11.76
C LYS A 129 -21.09 -7.79 10.43
N ALA A 130 -21.94 -7.97 9.41
CA ALA A 130 -21.76 -7.41 8.09
C ALA A 130 -23.01 -6.68 7.61
N ILE A 131 -22.82 -5.67 6.77
CA ILE A 131 -23.89 -4.98 6.03
C ILE A 131 -23.60 -5.05 4.54
N LEU A 132 -24.66 -5.04 3.74
CA LEU A 132 -24.57 -4.95 2.28
C LEU A 132 -24.79 -3.49 1.88
N LEU A 133 -23.88 -2.97 1.04
CA LEU A 133 -23.96 -1.63 0.47
C LEU A 133 -23.80 -1.72 -1.05
N GLU A 134 -24.40 -0.75 -1.77
CA GLU A 134 -24.16 -0.61 -3.21
C GLU A 134 -22.67 -0.29 -3.47
N ASP A 135 -22.05 -1.00 -4.44
CA ASP A 135 -20.65 -0.79 -4.80
C ASP A 135 -20.52 0.30 -5.88
N PHE A 136 -20.17 1.50 -5.45
CA PHE A 136 -19.86 2.63 -6.35
C PHE A 136 -18.37 2.84 -6.60
N ARG A 137 -17.52 1.87 -6.19
CA ARG A 137 -16.07 1.98 -6.35
C ARG A 137 -15.63 2.00 -7.80
N TRP A 138 -14.40 2.32 -7.97
CA TRP A 138 -13.68 2.48 -9.22
C TRP A 138 -13.81 1.29 -10.21
N ARG A 139 -14.24 1.57 -11.45
CA ARG A 139 -14.43 0.53 -12.50
C ARG A 139 -13.10 -0.09 -13.00
N LYS A 140 -11.96 0.56 -12.75
CA LYS A 140 -10.62 0.05 -13.09
C LYS A 140 -9.98 -0.72 -11.93
N SER A 141 -10.77 -1.49 -11.20
CA SER A 141 -10.36 -2.23 -9.99
C SER A 141 -9.20 -3.22 -10.20
N GLN A 142 -8.91 -3.60 -11.44
CA GLN A 142 -7.72 -4.39 -11.78
C GLN A 142 -6.40 -3.62 -11.56
N ILE A 143 -6.45 -2.30 -11.40
CA ILE A 143 -5.30 -1.48 -11.00
C ILE A 143 -5.40 -1.28 -9.48
N LYS A 144 -4.45 -1.86 -8.73
CA LYS A 144 -4.40 -1.72 -7.27
C LYS A 144 -3.82 -0.34 -6.89
N ALA A 145 -4.65 0.70 -7.09
CA ALA A 145 -4.28 2.10 -6.87
C ALA A 145 -4.56 2.58 -5.44
N THR A 146 -3.87 3.64 -5.02
CA THR A 146 -4.04 4.27 -3.71
C THR A 146 -5.29 5.15 -3.59
N SER A 147 -6.09 5.28 -4.65
CA SER A 147 -7.37 6.02 -4.66
C SER A 147 -8.45 5.24 -3.90
N LEU A 148 -8.35 5.19 -2.58
CA LEU A 148 -9.15 4.32 -1.70
C LEU A 148 -10.22 5.06 -0.89
N LEU A 149 -10.58 6.30 -1.26
CA LEU A 149 -11.55 7.09 -0.48
C LEU A 149 -12.89 6.36 -0.29
N ALA A 150 -13.42 5.70 -1.32
CA ALA A 150 -14.64 4.93 -1.20
C ALA A 150 -14.52 3.76 -0.20
N ASN A 151 -13.36 3.09 -0.17
CA ASN A 151 -13.08 2.03 0.80
C ASN A 151 -13.04 2.57 2.24
N VAL A 152 -12.49 3.78 2.44
CA VAL A 152 -12.48 4.46 3.75
C VAL A 152 -13.90 4.78 4.19
N ILE A 153 -14.76 5.29 3.29
CA ILE A 153 -16.17 5.58 3.57
C ILE A 153 -16.91 4.31 3.98
N TYR A 154 -16.78 3.23 3.22
CA TYR A 154 -17.41 1.94 3.56
C TYR A 154 -16.94 1.39 4.90
N ARG A 155 -15.63 1.45 5.18
CA ARG A 155 -15.09 0.96 6.46
C ARG A 155 -15.63 1.79 7.64
N SER A 156 -15.70 3.11 7.47
CA SER A 156 -16.26 3.99 8.49
C SER A 156 -17.73 3.72 8.75
N ALA A 157 -18.52 3.49 7.70
CA ALA A 157 -19.92 3.11 7.84
C ALA A 157 -20.09 1.77 8.57
N ALA A 158 -19.26 0.77 8.25
CA ALA A 158 -19.30 -0.53 8.92
C ALA A 158 -18.96 -0.42 10.41
N VAL A 159 -17.95 0.37 10.79
CA VAL A 159 -17.58 0.62 12.18
C VAL A 159 -18.73 1.32 12.91
N SER A 160 -19.34 2.35 12.33
CA SER A 160 -20.49 3.05 12.91
C SER A 160 -21.68 2.11 13.11
N TYR A 161 -21.93 1.19 12.19
CA TYR A 161 -23.01 0.21 12.32
C TYR A 161 -22.77 -0.77 13.47
N THR A 162 -21.53 -1.19 13.73
CA THR A 162 -21.22 -2.11 14.83
C THR A 162 -21.32 -1.46 16.20
N HIS A 163 -21.26 -0.12 16.28
CA HIS A 163 -21.43 0.66 17.50
C HIS A 163 -22.86 1.15 17.75
N LEU A 164 -23.77 1.03 16.77
CA LEU A 164 -25.19 1.30 16.95
C LEU A 164 -25.84 0.11 17.68
N THR A 165 -26.06 0.25 18.97
CA THR A 165 -27.00 -0.64 19.67
C THR A 165 -28.41 -0.35 19.15
N LEU A 166 -29.05 -1.34 18.54
CA LEU A 166 -30.47 -1.24 18.24
C LEU A 166 -31.21 -1.02 19.57
N PRO A 167 -32.12 -0.05 19.67
CA PRO A 167 -32.98 0.05 20.83
C PRO A 167 -33.80 -1.23 20.92
N THR A 168 -33.71 -1.90 22.06
CA THR A 168 -34.54 -3.07 22.42
C THR A 168 -35.98 -2.65 22.64
#